data_3315459f6f9da60876d390ca739a3ec4
#
_entry.id   3315459f6f9da60876d390ca739a3ec4
#
_cell.length_a   1.000
_cell.length_b   1.000
_cell.length_c   1.000
_cell.angle_alpha   90.00
_cell.angle_beta   90.00
_cell.angle_gamma   90.00
#
_symmetry.space_group_name_H-M   'P 1'
#
loop_
_entity.id
_entity.type
_entity.pdbx_description
1 polymer ?
#
loop_
_entity_poly.entity_id
_entity_poly.type
_entity_poly.pdbx_seq_one_letter_code
_entity_poly.pdbx_strand_id
1 'polypeptide(L)'
;MSGPSPGAPVLEFRGVTKAFGELEVLRGINLALREHQAIAVIGASGSGKSTLLRCVDLLEEIDDGDIFLDGEVITDPAVDAVAVRRRLGLIFQAYNLFPHLTALQNVVLGMVRGHGVDRREAEQAARVLLGRFGLAGREHEHPDNLSGGQQQRVAIARAFAARPRAMLLDEVTSALDPELVGEVLAAVRDLKAEGVTMLLATHEMSFAREVADTVCFLHEGRLLEVGAPEQVLESPREPETQRFLRRLLEAGRA
;
A
#
# COMPACT_ATOMS: atom_id res chain seq x y z
N MET A 1 -16.04 15.05 19.24
CA MET A 1 -15.51 13.83 18.61
C MET A 1 -14.27 13.45 19.38
N SER A 2 -14.34 12.34 20.13
CA SER A 2 -13.20 11.83 20.93
C SER A 2 -12.18 11.30 19.94
N GLY A 3 -10.93 11.77 19.99
CA GLY A 3 -9.84 11.21 19.20
C GLY A 3 -9.61 9.73 19.55
N PRO A 4 -8.96 8.96 18.64
CA PRO A 4 -8.67 7.56 18.91
C PRO A 4 -7.89 7.38 20.21
N SER A 5 -8.25 6.36 20.97
CA SER A 5 -7.53 6.03 22.21
C SER A 5 -6.06 5.67 21.90
N PRO A 6 -5.10 6.08 22.74
CA PRO A 6 -3.71 5.70 22.54
C PRO A 6 -3.56 4.18 22.41
N GLY A 7 -3.01 3.71 21.28
CA GLY A 7 -2.82 2.29 20.97
C GLY A 7 -3.94 1.62 20.16
N ALA A 8 -5.02 2.34 19.80
CA ALA A 8 -6.02 1.84 18.87
C ALA A 8 -5.39 1.66 17.47
N PRO A 9 -5.80 0.62 16.69
CA PRO A 9 -5.32 0.45 15.33
C PRO A 9 -5.81 1.58 14.42
N VAL A 10 -4.96 2.00 13.48
CA VAL A 10 -5.34 2.92 12.40
C VAL A 10 -6.25 2.21 11.41
N LEU A 11 -5.93 0.94 11.10
CA LEU A 11 -6.73 0.08 10.22
C LEU A 11 -6.96 -1.26 10.92
N GLU A 12 -8.22 -1.73 10.94
CA GLU A 12 -8.56 -3.01 11.54
C GLU A 12 -9.55 -3.78 10.64
N PHE A 13 -9.30 -5.08 10.47
CA PHE A 13 -10.15 -6.01 9.76
C PHE A 13 -10.75 -6.98 10.76
N ARG A 14 -12.05 -7.19 10.72
CA ARG A 14 -12.77 -8.14 11.57
C ARG A 14 -13.60 -9.09 10.74
N GLY A 15 -13.13 -10.31 10.57
CA GLY A 15 -13.84 -11.38 9.89
C GLY A 15 -14.12 -11.10 8.41
N VAL A 16 -13.30 -10.28 7.73
CA VAL A 16 -13.58 -9.81 6.38
C VAL A 16 -13.56 -10.96 5.37
N THR A 17 -14.66 -11.08 4.62
CA THR A 17 -14.80 -12.03 3.51
C THR A 17 -15.05 -11.31 2.19
N LYS A 18 -14.60 -11.94 1.09
CA LYS A 18 -14.85 -11.48 -0.28
C LYS A 18 -14.86 -12.63 -1.25
N ALA A 19 -15.90 -12.71 -2.07
CA ALA A 19 -16.00 -13.65 -3.18
C ALA A 19 -16.27 -12.93 -4.51
N PHE A 20 -15.89 -13.54 -5.61
CA PHE A 20 -16.25 -13.18 -6.98
C PHE A 20 -16.97 -14.37 -7.61
N GLY A 21 -18.30 -14.31 -7.63
CA GLY A 21 -19.14 -15.45 -7.97
C GLY A 21 -18.96 -16.58 -6.96
N GLU A 22 -18.56 -17.77 -7.40
CA GLU A 22 -18.31 -18.92 -6.52
C GLU A 22 -16.90 -18.95 -5.90
N LEU A 23 -16.01 -18.05 -6.34
CA LEU A 23 -14.63 -18.02 -5.88
C LEU A 23 -14.48 -17.13 -4.64
N GLU A 24 -14.34 -17.73 -3.46
CA GLU A 24 -13.96 -17.03 -2.24
C GLU A 24 -12.49 -16.63 -2.28
N VAL A 25 -12.23 -15.31 -2.29
CA VAL A 25 -10.88 -14.72 -2.37
C VAL A 25 -10.35 -14.29 -1.02
N LEU A 26 -11.21 -13.79 -0.12
CA LEU A 26 -10.88 -13.50 1.27
C LEU A 26 -11.83 -14.29 2.18
N ARG A 27 -11.27 -14.95 3.20
CA ARG A 27 -11.98 -15.92 4.04
C ARG A 27 -11.79 -15.63 5.52
N GLY A 28 -12.47 -14.59 6.01
CA GLY A 28 -12.46 -14.24 7.42
C GLY A 28 -11.14 -13.60 7.87
N ILE A 29 -10.69 -12.57 7.16
CA ILE A 29 -9.46 -11.85 7.48
C ILE A 29 -9.63 -11.06 8.77
N ASN A 30 -8.68 -11.27 9.71
CA ASN A 30 -8.54 -10.50 10.93
C ASN A 30 -7.11 -9.94 10.99
N LEU A 31 -6.98 -8.63 11.00
CA LEU A 31 -5.69 -7.93 10.98
C LEU A 31 -5.84 -6.56 11.63
N ALA A 32 -4.82 -6.10 12.34
CA ALA A 32 -4.78 -4.76 12.91
C ALA A 32 -3.45 -4.08 12.60
N LEU A 33 -3.52 -2.93 11.96
CA LEU A 33 -2.37 -2.07 11.63
C LEU A 33 -2.38 -0.85 12.56
N ARG A 34 -1.33 -0.69 13.34
CA ARG A 34 -1.18 0.43 14.27
C ARG A 34 -0.47 1.62 13.63
N GLU A 35 -0.57 2.77 14.28
CA GLU A 35 0.14 3.97 13.85
C GLU A 35 1.66 3.72 13.81
N HIS A 36 2.32 4.23 12.77
CA HIS A 36 3.75 4.06 12.49
C HIS A 36 4.20 2.61 12.21
N GLN A 37 3.27 1.68 12.11
CA GLN A 37 3.56 0.29 11.76
C GLN A 37 3.54 0.09 10.24
N ALA A 38 4.41 -0.80 9.75
CA ALA A 38 4.36 -1.35 8.40
C ALA A 38 4.04 -2.85 8.47
N ILE A 39 2.99 -3.28 7.78
CA ILE A 39 2.62 -4.69 7.63
C ILE A 39 2.84 -5.10 6.17
N ALA A 40 3.65 -6.15 5.96
CA ALA A 40 3.81 -6.75 4.64
C ALA A 40 2.91 -7.98 4.50
N VAL A 41 2.07 -8.00 3.48
CA VAL A 41 1.27 -9.15 3.07
C VAL A 41 1.99 -9.85 1.93
N ILE A 42 2.44 -11.08 2.17
CA ILE A 42 3.11 -11.92 1.19
C ILE A 42 2.21 -13.11 0.82
N GLY A 43 2.46 -13.75 -0.31
CA GLY A 43 1.67 -14.91 -0.78
C GLY A 43 1.74 -15.07 -2.29
N ALA A 44 1.30 -16.20 -2.79
CA ALA A 44 1.29 -16.50 -4.22
C ALA A 44 0.42 -15.49 -5.01
N SER A 45 0.65 -15.41 -6.33
CA SER A 45 -0.28 -14.68 -7.22
C SER A 45 -1.69 -15.27 -7.08
N GLY A 46 -2.70 -14.41 -7.02
CA GLY A 46 -4.09 -14.82 -6.84
C GLY A 46 -4.48 -15.20 -5.39
N SER A 47 -3.60 -15.05 -4.40
CA SER A 47 -3.95 -15.35 -2.99
C SER A 47 -4.92 -14.36 -2.34
N GLY A 48 -5.20 -13.20 -2.97
CA GLY A 48 -6.11 -12.18 -2.48
C GLY A 48 -5.45 -10.89 -1.97
N LYS A 49 -4.11 -10.71 -2.10
CA LYS A 49 -3.38 -9.54 -1.58
C LYS A 49 -3.93 -8.22 -2.12
N SER A 50 -4.01 -8.07 -3.44
CA SER A 50 -4.55 -6.85 -4.07
C SER A 50 -6.03 -6.64 -3.74
N THR A 51 -6.81 -7.71 -3.65
CA THR A 51 -8.22 -7.65 -3.23
C THR A 51 -8.33 -7.09 -1.82
N LEU A 52 -7.49 -7.56 -0.89
CA LEU A 52 -7.44 -7.06 0.48
C LEU A 52 -7.20 -5.54 0.53
N LEU A 53 -6.21 -5.04 -0.23
CA LEU A 53 -5.91 -3.60 -0.29
C LEU A 53 -7.07 -2.80 -0.94
N ARG A 54 -7.70 -3.34 -1.98
CA ARG A 54 -8.82 -2.71 -2.66
C ARG A 54 -10.08 -2.63 -1.80
N CYS A 55 -10.31 -3.61 -0.93
CA CYS A 55 -11.39 -3.54 0.05
C CYS A 55 -11.19 -2.40 1.04
N VAL A 56 -9.95 -2.11 1.47
CA VAL A 56 -9.66 -0.97 2.34
C VAL A 56 -9.97 0.38 1.67
N ASP A 57 -9.60 0.51 0.38
CA ASP A 57 -9.87 1.75 -0.37
C ASP A 57 -11.29 1.79 -0.95
N LEU A 58 -12.14 0.85 -0.58
CA LEU A 58 -13.54 0.72 -1.03
C LEU A 58 -13.68 0.66 -2.56
N LEU A 59 -12.67 0.15 -3.26
CA LEU A 59 -12.73 -0.18 -4.69
C LEU A 59 -13.38 -1.54 -4.92
N GLU A 60 -13.35 -2.40 -3.91
CA GLU A 60 -14.06 -3.68 -3.86
C GLU A 60 -14.90 -3.70 -2.57
N GLU A 61 -16.19 -4.00 -2.70
CA GLU A 61 -17.07 -4.20 -1.57
C GLU A 61 -16.78 -5.58 -0.93
N ILE A 62 -16.80 -5.64 0.39
CA ILE A 62 -16.71 -6.91 1.13
C ILE A 62 -18.08 -7.58 1.16
N ASP A 63 -18.11 -8.91 1.39
CA ASP A 63 -19.39 -9.66 1.48
C ASP A 63 -19.84 -9.81 2.93
N ASP A 64 -18.89 -9.91 3.89
CA ASP A 64 -19.17 -9.99 5.33
C ASP A 64 -17.99 -9.49 6.15
N GLY A 65 -18.20 -9.20 7.41
CA GLY A 65 -17.23 -8.61 8.33
C GLY A 65 -17.19 -7.09 8.28
N ASP A 66 -16.18 -6.50 8.90
CA ASP A 66 -16.01 -5.04 8.96
C ASP A 66 -14.56 -4.63 8.75
N ILE A 67 -14.37 -3.46 8.13
CA ILE A 67 -13.09 -2.74 8.09
C ILE A 67 -13.27 -1.41 8.83
N PHE A 68 -12.34 -1.13 9.73
CA PHE A 68 -12.32 0.10 10.52
C PHE A 68 -11.13 0.96 10.13
N LEU A 69 -11.34 2.25 10.02
CA LEU A 69 -10.29 3.27 9.88
C LEU A 69 -10.39 4.27 11.03
N ASP A 70 -9.35 4.36 11.87
CA ASP A 70 -9.34 5.15 13.11
C ASP A 70 -10.55 4.84 14.03
N GLY A 71 -10.99 3.58 14.06
CA GLY A 71 -12.12 3.10 14.87
C GLY A 71 -13.51 3.33 14.27
N GLU A 72 -13.61 3.95 13.09
CA GLU A 72 -14.86 4.13 12.34
C GLU A 72 -15.02 3.01 11.33
N VAL A 73 -16.20 2.35 11.28
CA VAL A 73 -16.52 1.36 10.23
C VAL A 73 -16.58 2.07 8.89
N ILE A 74 -15.73 1.65 7.96
CA ILE A 74 -15.69 2.23 6.60
C ILE A 74 -16.45 1.41 5.57
N THR A 75 -16.84 0.19 5.91
CA THR A 75 -17.57 -0.74 5.02
C THR A 75 -19.08 -0.64 5.11
N ASP A 76 -19.61 0.23 5.98
CA ASP A 76 -21.05 0.53 6.00
C ASP A 76 -21.47 1.21 4.67
N PRO A 77 -22.52 0.74 3.98
CA PRO A 77 -23.01 1.33 2.72
C PRO A 77 -23.37 2.82 2.79
N ALA A 78 -23.63 3.34 3.99
CA ALA A 78 -23.92 4.77 4.19
C ALA A 78 -22.66 5.66 4.24
N VAL A 79 -21.46 5.07 4.27
CA VAL A 79 -20.20 5.83 4.37
C VAL A 79 -19.86 6.50 3.05
N ASP A 80 -19.43 7.76 3.12
CA ASP A 80 -18.86 8.47 1.97
C ASP A 80 -17.49 7.91 1.60
N ALA A 81 -17.44 7.05 0.59
CA ALA A 81 -16.21 6.45 0.09
C ALA A 81 -15.15 7.49 -0.35
N VAL A 82 -15.57 8.68 -0.80
CA VAL A 82 -14.63 9.76 -1.17
C VAL A 82 -13.96 10.31 0.10
N ALA A 83 -14.71 10.48 1.18
CA ALA A 83 -14.15 10.92 2.46
C ALA A 83 -13.15 9.90 3.02
N VAL A 84 -13.43 8.59 2.90
CA VAL A 84 -12.51 7.53 3.30
C VAL A 84 -11.24 7.56 2.46
N ARG A 85 -11.36 7.59 1.12
CA ARG A 85 -10.21 7.61 0.19
C ARG A 85 -9.30 8.83 0.37
N ARG A 86 -9.83 9.96 0.85
CA ARG A 86 -9.00 11.13 1.20
C ARG A 86 -8.08 10.86 2.38
N ARG A 87 -8.42 9.92 3.26
CA ARG A 87 -7.62 9.52 4.42
C ARG A 87 -6.59 8.42 4.09
N LEU A 88 -6.66 7.85 2.91
CA LEU A 88 -5.81 6.75 2.46
C LEU A 88 -4.96 7.17 1.25
N GLY A 89 -3.77 6.61 1.15
CA GLY A 89 -2.89 6.78 -0.01
C GLY A 89 -2.70 5.44 -0.70
N LEU A 90 -3.41 5.18 -1.80
CA LEU A 90 -3.25 3.93 -2.55
C LEU A 90 -2.27 4.10 -3.71
N ILE A 91 -1.32 3.17 -3.81
CA ILE A 91 -0.38 3.03 -4.91
C ILE A 91 -0.61 1.67 -5.54
N PHE A 92 -0.99 1.68 -6.81
CA PHE A 92 -1.27 0.48 -7.58
C PHE A 92 -0.01 -0.12 -8.19
N GLN A 93 -0.10 -1.38 -8.60
CA GLN A 93 0.91 -2.06 -9.41
C GLN A 93 1.20 -1.31 -10.72
N ALA A 94 0.17 -0.85 -11.42
CA ALA A 94 0.31 0.12 -12.50
C ALA A 94 0.38 1.53 -11.90
N TYR A 95 1.19 2.40 -12.46
CA TYR A 95 1.47 3.75 -11.93
C TYR A 95 0.22 4.63 -11.84
N ASN A 96 -0.75 4.41 -12.72
CA ASN A 96 -2.04 5.12 -12.79
C ASN A 96 -1.89 6.65 -12.74
N LEU A 97 -0.85 7.16 -13.40
CA LEU A 97 -0.68 8.59 -13.59
C LEU A 97 -1.64 9.10 -14.65
N PHE A 98 -2.10 10.33 -14.49
CA PHE A 98 -2.88 11.02 -15.51
C PHE A 98 -1.94 11.40 -16.68
N PRO A 99 -2.09 10.80 -17.87
CA PRO A 99 -1.11 10.97 -18.96
C PRO A 99 -1.09 12.39 -19.54
N HIS A 100 -2.19 13.13 -19.41
CA HIS A 100 -2.32 14.51 -19.86
C HIS A 100 -1.83 15.55 -18.83
N LEU A 101 -1.35 15.12 -17.66
CA LEU A 101 -0.82 15.97 -16.60
C LEU A 101 0.69 15.72 -16.46
N THR A 102 1.44 16.77 -16.14
CA THR A 102 2.86 16.65 -15.80
C THR A 102 3.06 15.95 -14.45
N ALA A 103 4.29 15.56 -14.11
CA ALA A 103 4.63 14.99 -12.80
C ALA A 103 4.15 15.89 -11.65
N LEU A 104 4.43 17.19 -11.72
CA LEU A 104 3.97 18.18 -10.75
C LEU A 104 2.45 18.21 -10.64
N GLN A 105 1.76 18.27 -11.77
CA GLN A 105 0.30 18.35 -11.80
C GLN A 105 -0.36 17.08 -11.27
N ASN A 106 0.22 15.90 -11.50
CA ASN A 106 -0.23 14.65 -10.92
C ASN A 106 -0.20 14.68 -9.39
N VAL A 107 0.87 15.23 -8.78
CA VAL A 107 0.99 15.35 -7.33
C VAL A 107 0.04 16.42 -6.78
N VAL A 108 -0.02 17.59 -7.40
CA VAL A 108 -0.84 18.74 -6.97
C VAL A 108 -2.33 18.45 -7.00
N LEU A 109 -2.79 17.63 -7.97
CA LEU A 109 -4.23 17.38 -8.19
C LEU A 109 -4.94 16.89 -6.93
N GLY A 110 -4.37 15.90 -6.24
CA GLY A 110 -4.93 15.33 -5.01
C GLY A 110 -5.00 16.37 -3.89
N MET A 111 -3.96 17.16 -3.72
CA MET A 111 -3.89 18.20 -2.68
C MET A 111 -4.96 19.27 -2.90
N VAL A 112 -5.11 19.77 -4.13
CA VAL A 112 -6.06 20.85 -4.43
C VAL A 112 -7.49 20.34 -4.48
N ARG A 113 -7.76 19.28 -5.27
CA ARG A 113 -9.13 18.78 -5.50
C ARG A 113 -9.62 17.89 -4.36
N GLY A 114 -8.74 17.11 -3.76
CA GLY A 114 -9.08 16.20 -2.68
C GLY A 114 -9.14 16.91 -1.31
N HIS A 115 -8.19 17.79 -1.04
CA HIS A 115 -7.99 18.38 0.30
C HIS A 115 -8.19 19.89 0.36
N GLY A 116 -8.50 20.58 -0.76
CA GLY A 116 -8.75 22.00 -0.78
C GLY A 116 -7.53 22.89 -0.49
N VAL A 117 -6.32 22.35 -0.61
CA VAL A 117 -5.07 23.11 -0.40
C VAL A 117 -4.95 24.21 -1.46
N ASP A 118 -4.47 25.40 -1.06
CA ASP A 118 -4.18 26.46 -2.04
C ASP A 118 -3.21 25.97 -3.12
N ARG A 119 -3.47 26.36 -4.35
CA ARG A 119 -2.70 25.84 -5.51
C ARG A 119 -1.21 26.15 -5.41
N ARG A 120 -0.83 27.37 -4.96
CA ARG A 120 0.57 27.77 -4.86
C ARG A 120 1.29 26.99 -3.76
N GLU A 121 0.60 26.81 -2.63
CA GLU A 121 1.09 25.98 -1.53
C GLU A 121 1.28 24.52 -1.98
N ALA A 122 0.29 23.96 -2.66
CA ALA A 122 0.34 22.60 -3.21
C ALA A 122 1.50 22.44 -4.22
N GLU A 123 1.69 23.40 -5.14
CA GLU A 123 2.80 23.36 -6.11
C GLU A 123 4.18 23.44 -5.41
N GLN A 124 4.32 24.26 -4.37
CA GLN A 124 5.56 24.33 -3.60
C GLN A 124 5.84 23.01 -2.87
N ALA A 125 4.86 22.47 -2.17
CA ALA A 125 4.99 21.20 -1.47
C ALA A 125 5.28 20.03 -2.43
N ALA A 126 4.60 20.00 -3.58
CA ALA A 126 4.81 18.97 -4.59
C ALA A 126 6.23 19.01 -5.19
N ARG A 127 6.81 20.19 -5.42
CA ARG A 127 8.21 20.33 -5.89
C ARG A 127 9.19 19.77 -4.86
N VAL A 128 8.99 20.07 -3.59
CA VAL A 128 9.81 19.54 -2.50
C VAL A 128 9.73 18.00 -2.47
N LEU A 129 8.53 17.43 -2.57
CA LEU A 129 8.33 15.98 -2.60
C LEU A 129 8.96 15.33 -3.82
N LEU A 130 8.76 15.89 -5.01
CA LEU A 130 9.38 15.37 -6.23
C LEU A 130 10.91 15.40 -6.13
N GLY A 131 11.49 16.50 -5.62
CA GLY A 131 12.93 16.60 -5.37
C GLY A 131 13.42 15.52 -4.40
N ARG A 132 12.68 15.30 -3.30
CA ARG A 132 12.96 14.25 -2.32
C ARG A 132 12.97 12.84 -2.93
N PHE A 133 12.05 12.55 -3.83
CA PHE A 133 12.00 11.27 -4.53
C PHE A 133 12.90 11.20 -5.79
N GLY A 134 13.92 12.09 -5.90
CA GLY A 134 14.89 12.06 -6.97
C GLY A 134 14.35 12.49 -8.34
N LEU A 135 13.29 13.30 -8.34
CA LEU A 135 12.64 13.80 -9.56
C LEU A 135 12.85 15.30 -9.76
N ALA A 136 13.88 15.89 -9.13
CA ALA A 136 14.27 17.28 -9.36
C ALA A 136 14.61 17.50 -10.84
N GLY A 137 14.03 18.54 -11.43
CA GLY A 137 14.19 18.86 -12.86
C GLY A 137 13.28 18.05 -13.79
N ARG A 138 12.40 17.17 -13.24
CA ARG A 138 11.41 16.38 -13.99
C ARG A 138 9.95 16.82 -13.74
N GLU A 139 9.75 17.91 -13.03
CA GLU A 139 8.43 18.40 -12.58
C GLU A 139 7.48 18.68 -13.74
N HIS A 140 8.03 19.07 -14.89
CA HIS A 140 7.25 19.46 -16.07
C HIS A 140 7.15 18.33 -17.12
N GLU A 141 7.77 17.18 -16.87
CA GLU A 141 7.67 16.02 -17.75
C GLU A 141 6.30 15.36 -17.63
N HIS A 142 5.79 14.89 -18.75
CA HIS A 142 4.60 14.02 -18.81
C HIS A 142 5.01 12.56 -18.55
N PRO A 143 4.08 11.70 -18.10
CA PRO A 143 4.38 10.29 -17.82
C PRO A 143 5.13 9.57 -18.95
N ASP A 144 4.78 9.81 -20.21
CA ASP A 144 5.41 9.17 -21.36
C ASP A 144 6.91 9.49 -21.51
N ASN A 145 7.37 10.59 -20.91
CA ASN A 145 8.79 11.01 -20.91
C ASN A 145 9.55 10.54 -19.65
N LEU A 146 8.89 9.78 -18.76
CA LEU A 146 9.46 9.28 -17.52
C LEU A 146 9.69 7.76 -17.61
N SER A 147 10.82 7.28 -17.06
CA SER A 147 11.00 5.83 -16.88
C SER A 147 9.95 5.23 -15.95
N GLY A 148 9.74 3.91 -16.00
CA GLY A 148 8.81 3.22 -15.11
C GLY A 148 9.07 3.52 -13.63
N GLY A 149 10.34 3.47 -13.19
CA GLY A 149 10.71 3.82 -11.82
C GLY A 149 10.45 5.30 -11.47
N GLN A 150 10.64 6.22 -12.42
CA GLN A 150 10.29 7.63 -12.24
C GLN A 150 8.78 7.81 -12.13
N GLN A 151 7.99 7.15 -12.97
CA GLN A 151 6.52 7.18 -12.89
C GLN A 151 6.03 6.64 -11.54
N GLN A 152 6.62 5.54 -11.06
CA GLN A 152 6.25 4.97 -9.76
C GLN A 152 6.59 5.92 -8.61
N ARG A 153 7.74 6.59 -8.66
CA ARG A 153 8.10 7.60 -7.65
C ARG A 153 7.18 8.83 -7.69
N VAL A 154 6.68 9.24 -8.87
CA VAL A 154 5.61 10.25 -8.97
C VAL A 154 4.31 9.74 -8.33
N ALA A 155 3.93 8.47 -8.54
CA ALA A 155 2.75 7.88 -7.92
C ALA A 155 2.88 7.82 -6.38
N ILE A 156 4.06 7.47 -5.85
CA ILE A 156 4.37 7.52 -4.42
C ILE A 156 4.25 8.96 -3.89
N ALA A 157 4.88 9.93 -4.58
CA ALA A 157 4.80 11.34 -4.20
C ALA A 157 3.36 11.84 -4.17
N ARG A 158 2.54 11.48 -5.16
CA ARG A 158 1.11 11.82 -5.24
C ARG A 158 0.32 11.27 -4.05
N ALA A 159 0.51 9.98 -3.72
CA ALA A 159 -0.19 9.34 -2.62
C ALA A 159 0.23 9.94 -1.27
N PHE A 160 1.52 10.21 -1.07
CA PHE A 160 2.05 10.76 0.17
C PHE A 160 1.74 12.26 0.35
N ALA A 161 1.60 13.04 -0.73
CA ALA A 161 1.34 14.48 -0.68
C ALA A 161 0.05 14.85 0.09
N ALA A 162 -0.91 13.94 0.11
CA ALA A 162 -2.18 14.09 0.84
C ALA A 162 -2.03 13.87 2.36
N ARG A 163 -0.86 13.47 2.87
CA ARG A 163 -0.60 13.10 4.26
C ARG A 163 -1.64 12.08 4.78
N PRO A 164 -1.74 10.92 4.14
CA PRO A 164 -2.77 9.94 4.48
C PRO A 164 -2.53 9.32 5.87
N ARG A 165 -3.60 8.81 6.50
CA ARG A 165 -3.54 8.05 7.75
C ARG A 165 -2.81 6.71 7.58
N ALA A 166 -2.97 6.08 6.41
CA ALA A 166 -2.23 4.90 6.03
C ALA A 166 -1.97 4.89 4.52
N MET A 167 -0.83 4.36 4.12
CA MET A 167 -0.49 4.08 2.73
C MET A 167 -0.70 2.60 2.42
N LEU A 168 -1.36 2.34 1.30
CA LEU A 168 -1.63 1.02 0.76
C LEU A 168 -0.77 0.84 -0.49
N LEU A 169 0.15 -0.12 -0.48
CA LEU A 169 1.10 -0.35 -1.56
C LEU A 169 0.83 -1.73 -2.20
N ASP A 170 0.30 -1.73 -3.41
CA ASP A 170 -0.03 -2.97 -4.14
C ASP A 170 1.06 -3.30 -5.16
N GLU A 171 1.99 -4.19 -4.78
CA GLU A 171 3.06 -4.72 -5.64
C GLU A 171 3.80 -3.64 -6.45
N VAL A 172 4.23 -2.58 -5.77
CA VAL A 172 4.77 -1.34 -6.38
C VAL A 172 6.02 -1.50 -7.25
N THR A 173 6.63 -2.69 -7.28
CA THR A 173 7.83 -3.00 -8.06
C THR A 173 7.59 -3.98 -9.20
N SER A 174 6.43 -4.65 -9.24
CA SER A 174 6.20 -5.79 -10.16
C SER A 174 6.15 -5.43 -11.64
N ALA A 175 5.89 -4.15 -11.97
CA ALA A 175 5.86 -3.63 -13.34
C ALA A 175 7.19 -2.96 -13.74
N LEU A 176 8.24 -3.07 -12.92
CA LEU A 176 9.53 -2.40 -13.14
C LEU A 176 10.60 -3.35 -13.63
N ASP A 177 11.52 -2.78 -14.42
CA ASP A 177 12.79 -3.46 -14.71
C ASP A 177 13.59 -3.64 -13.41
N PRO A 178 14.31 -4.77 -13.22
CA PRO A 178 15.05 -5.07 -12.00
C PRO A 178 16.01 -3.96 -11.57
N GLU A 179 16.61 -3.24 -12.52
CA GLU A 179 17.53 -2.13 -12.25
C GLU A 179 16.85 -0.93 -11.57
N LEU A 180 15.52 -0.74 -11.78
CA LEU A 180 14.76 0.37 -11.25
C LEU A 180 14.07 0.03 -9.90
N VAL A 181 13.99 -1.24 -9.54
CA VAL A 181 13.35 -1.70 -8.29
C VAL A 181 13.99 -1.05 -7.07
N GLY A 182 15.33 -1.00 -7.02
CA GLY A 182 16.08 -0.46 -5.88
C GLY A 182 15.72 0.98 -5.53
N GLU A 183 15.51 1.85 -6.53
CA GLU A 183 15.16 3.26 -6.32
C GLU A 183 13.75 3.44 -5.72
N VAL A 184 12.80 2.61 -6.16
CA VAL A 184 11.43 2.63 -5.65
C VAL A 184 11.36 2.10 -4.22
N LEU A 185 12.08 1.00 -3.94
CA LEU A 185 12.15 0.45 -2.60
C LEU A 185 12.85 1.40 -1.63
N ALA A 186 13.88 2.13 -2.07
CA ALA A 186 14.51 3.18 -1.25
C ALA A 186 13.50 4.27 -0.85
N ALA A 187 12.68 4.73 -1.79
CA ALA A 187 11.63 5.71 -1.49
C ALA A 187 10.63 5.22 -0.42
N VAL A 188 10.26 3.93 -0.46
CA VAL A 188 9.35 3.36 0.56
C VAL A 188 10.05 3.18 1.91
N ARG A 189 11.36 2.83 1.93
CA ARG A 189 12.16 2.80 3.18
C ARG A 189 12.22 4.17 3.85
N ASP A 190 12.42 5.23 3.07
CA ASP A 190 12.44 6.60 3.60
C ASP A 190 11.11 6.96 4.24
N LEU A 191 9.99 6.58 3.63
CA LEU A 191 8.66 6.78 4.21
C LEU A 191 8.49 5.99 5.52
N LYS A 192 8.98 4.74 5.59
CA LYS A 192 8.95 3.96 6.83
C LYS A 192 9.78 4.61 7.94
N ALA A 193 10.97 5.09 7.61
CA ALA A 193 11.85 5.78 8.56
C ALA A 193 11.22 7.05 9.15
N GLU A 194 10.32 7.71 8.41
CA GLU A 194 9.52 8.84 8.88
C GLU A 194 8.29 8.44 9.70
N GLY A 195 8.07 7.16 9.90
CA GLY A 195 6.94 6.65 10.67
C GLY A 195 5.63 6.62 9.91
N VAL A 196 5.65 6.56 8.58
CA VAL A 196 4.43 6.40 7.78
C VAL A 196 3.81 5.04 8.06
N THR A 197 2.51 5.00 8.37
CA THR A 197 1.74 3.77 8.56
C THR A 197 1.48 3.13 7.21
N MET A 198 1.82 1.84 7.03
CA MET A 198 1.75 1.18 5.72
C MET A 198 1.22 -0.24 5.78
N LEU A 199 0.34 -0.57 4.83
CA LEU A 199 -0.03 -1.95 4.49
C LEU A 199 0.46 -2.21 3.06
N LEU A 200 1.36 -3.16 2.90
CA LEU A 200 1.99 -3.40 1.60
C LEU A 200 1.84 -4.87 1.16
N ALA A 201 1.45 -5.08 -0.09
CA ALA A 201 1.53 -6.36 -0.77
C ALA A 201 2.83 -6.40 -1.57
N THR A 202 3.65 -7.44 -1.40
CA THR A 202 4.94 -7.54 -2.08
C THR A 202 5.35 -8.99 -2.34
N HIS A 203 6.15 -9.16 -3.37
CA HIS A 203 6.89 -10.39 -3.68
C HIS A 203 8.39 -10.27 -3.37
N GLU A 204 8.84 -9.11 -2.89
CA GLU A 204 10.23 -8.83 -2.54
C GLU A 204 10.48 -9.19 -1.07
N MET A 205 10.95 -10.42 -0.80
CA MET A 205 11.10 -10.91 0.59
C MET A 205 12.17 -10.16 1.37
N SER A 206 13.29 -9.81 0.71
CA SER A 206 14.36 -9.01 1.32
C SER A 206 13.84 -7.63 1.73
N PHE A 207 13.00 -7.01 0.90
CA PHE A 207 12.38 -5.74 1.21
C PHE A 207 11.33 -5.86 2.33
N ALA A 208 10.47 -6.89 2.29
CA ALA A 208 9.51 -7.15 3.36
C ALA A 208 10.22 -7.30 4.72
N ARG A 209 11.36 -8.02 4.76
CA ARG A 209 12.18 -8.19 5.97
C ARG A 209 12.74 -6.87 6.49
N GLU A 210 13.15 -5.97 5.59
CA GLU A 210 13.78 -4.69 5.94
C GLU A 210 12.78 -3.64 6.43
N VAL A 211 11.57 -3.60 5.83
CA VAL A 211 10.61 -2.50 6.02
C VAL A 211 9.49 -2.86 6.98
N ALA A 212 9.05 -4.12 7.01
CA ALA A 212 7.89 -4.51 7.79
C ALA A 212 8.20 -4.73 9.27
N ASP A 213 7.30 -4.29 10.13
CA ASP A 213 7.28 -4.67 11.55
C ASP A 213 6.57 -6.02 11.74
N THR A 214 5.70 -6.37 10.81
CA THR A 214 4.95 -7.63 10.81
C THR A 214 4.81 -8.13 9.38
N VAL A 215 5.00 -9.43 9.18
CA VAL A 215 4.75 -10.12 7.92
C VAL A 215 3.54 -11.03 8.08
N CYS A 216 2.63 -10.97 7.10
CA CYS A 216 1.44 -11.79 7.03
C CYS A 216 1.50 -12.67 5.78
N PHE A 217 1.49 -13.99 5.94
CA PHE A 217 1.39 -14.91 4.79
C PHE A 217 -0.08 -15.19 4.47
N LEU A 218 -0.52 -14.71 3.31
CA LEU A 218 -1.87 -14.91 2.78
C LEU A 218 -1.87 -16.10 1.83
N HIS A 219 -2.63 -17.13 2.18
CA HIS A 219 -2.77 -18.35 1.40
C HIS A 219 -4.24 -18.76 1.32
N GLU A 220 -4.72 -19.00 0.08
CA GLU A 220 -6.13 -19.38 -0.19
C GLU A 220 -7.15 -18.51 0.56
N GLY A 221 -6.92 -17.20 0.57
CA GLY A 221 -7.79 -16.22 1.20
C GLY A 221 -7.71 -16.13 2.73
N ARG A 222 -6.77 -16.81 3.39
CA ARG A 222 -6.59 -16.79 4.85
C ARG A 222 -5.20 -16.29 5.23
N LEU A 223 -5.09 -15.54 6.31
CA LEU A 223 -3.80 -15.25 6.94
C LEU A 223 -3.37 -16.48 7.74
N LEU A 224 -2.52 -17.33 7.14
CA LEU A 224 -2.06 -18.56 7.78
C LEU A 224 -0.97 -18.31 8.81
N GLU A 225 -0.08 -17.37 8.54
CA GLU A 225 1.02 -17.05 9.43
C GLU A 225 1.17 -15.54 9.55
N VAL A 226 1.28 -15.05 10.78
CA VAL A 226 1.46 -13.62 11.11
C VAL A 226 2.51 -13.52 12.20
N GLY A 227 3.54 -12.73 11.98
CA GLY A 227 4.63 -12.60 12.95
C GLY A 227 5.69 -11.58 12.55
N ALA A 228 6.77 -11.54 13.33
CA ALA A 228 7.95 -10.76 13.00
C ALA A 228 8.56 -11.25 11.67
N PRO A 229 9.20 -10.37 10.88
CA PRO A 229 9.79 -10.74 9.60
C PRO A 229 10.74 -11.94 9.70
N GLU A 230 11.62 -11.97 10.71
CA GLU A 230 12.58 -13.06 10.90
C GLU A 230 11.88 -14.39 11.15
N GLN A 231 10.78 -14.38 11.92
CA GLN A 231 10.02 -15.59 12.23
C GLN A 231 9.31 -16.13 10.99
N VAL A 232 8.61 -15.27 10.21
CA VAL A 232 7.81 -15.71 9.07
C VAL A 232 8.70 -16.03 7.87
N LEU A 233 9.77 -15.24 7.62
CA LEU A 233 10.59 -15.37 6.42
C LEU A 233 11.77 -16.34 6.57
N GLU A 234 12.34 -16.50 7.79
CA GLU A 234 13.52 -17.32 8.00
C GLU A 234 13.21 -18.62 8.77
N SER A 235 12.20 -18.60 9.65
CA SER A 235 11.82 -19.75 10.47
C SER A 235 10.32 -19.96 10.49
N PRO A 236 9.68 -20.11 9.31
CA PRO A 236 8.21 -20.26 9.21
C PRO A 236 7.75 -21.53 9.92
N ARG A 237 6.62 -21.42 10.62
CA ARG A 237 6.00 -22.51 11.37
C ARG A 237 5.06 -23.32 10.51
N GLU A 238 4.32 -22.63 9.60
CA GLU A 238 3.32 -23.27 8.75
C GLU A 238 3.96 -23.98 7.55
N PRO A 239 3.60 -25.24 7.26
CA PRO A 239 4.16 -25.98 6.12
C PRO A 239 3.93 -25.30 4.77
N GLU A 240 2.80 -24.59 4.63
CA GLU A 240 2.44 -23.81 3.43
C GLU A 240 3.40 -22.65 3.24
N THR A 241 3.74 -21.90 4.29
CA THR A 241 4.71 -20.80 4.29
C THR A 241 6.09 -21.32 3.89
N GLN A 242 6.53 -22.44 4.49
CA GLN A 242 7.82 -23.09 4.17
C GLN A 242 7.89 -23.46 2.69
N ARG A 243 6.81 -24.06 2.14
CA ARG A 243 6.75 -24.44 0.71
C ARG A 243 6.78 -23.23 -0.21
N PHE A 244 6.07 -22.16 0.17
CA PHE A 244 6.03 -20.92 -0.60
C PHE A 244 7.41 -20.27 -0.67
N LEU A 245 8.08 -20.09 0.48
CA LEU A 245 9.40 -19.45 0.55
C LEU A 245 10.47 -20.29 -0.16
N ARG A 246 10.45 -21.62 -0.04
CA ARG A 246 11.38 -22.50 -0.76
C ARG A 246 11.26 -22.32 -2.28
N ARG A 247 10.05 -22.25 -2.81
CA ARG A 247 9.84 -22.02 -4.25
C ARG A 247 10.36 -20.66 -4.71
N LEU A 248 10.27 -19.63 -3.88
CA LEU A 248 10.83 -18.32 -4.19
C LEU A 248 12.36 -18.34 -4.24
N LEU A 249 13.01 -19.02 -3.28
CA LEU A 249 14.46 -19.22 -3.26
C LEU A 249 14.93 -19.98 -4.53
N GLU A 250 14.25 -21.05 -4.89
CA GLU A 250 14.55 -21.84 -6.09
C GLU A 250 14.35 -21.05 -7.39
N ALA A 251 13.42 -20.09 -7.39
CA ALA A 251 13.18 -19.19 -8.52
C ALA A 251 14.11 -17.96 -8.56
N GLY A 252 15.06 -17.80 -7.60
CA GLY A 252 15.97 -16.68 -7.51
C GLY A 252 15.31 -15.35 -7.14
N ARG A 253 14.17 -15.39 -6.43
CA ARG A 253 13.38 -14.21 -6.03
C ARG A 253 13.36 -13.95 -4.53
N ALA A 254 14.30 -14.46 -3.79
CA ALA A 254 14.39 -14.28 -2.34
C ALA A 254 15.40 -13.21 -1.94
#